data_ad20f02a28fde3a5ac6d7facc5f4973f
#
_entry.id   ad20f02a28fde3a5ac6d7facc5f4973f
#
_cell.length_a   1.000
_cell.length_b   1.000
_cell.length_c   1.000
_cell.angle_alpha   90.00
_cell.angle_beta   90.00
_cell.angle_gamma   90.00
#
_symmetry.space_group_name_H-M   'P 1'
#
loop_
_entity.id
_entity.type
_entity.pdbx_description
1 polymer ?
#
loop_
_entity_poly.entity_id
_entity_poly.type
_entity_poly.pdbx_seq_one_letter_code
_entity_poly.pdbx_strand_id
1 'polypeptide(L)'
;MSIKDIIIVPNETLKKVSEPIVNFGNNEKKLIKDLFETMYNSKGIGLAAVQVGILKRVLVIDVSSKDEKRNPMSFINPVIKKVSKETSIYEEGCLSIPDTFIEIERPKTCEVEYVDLSGKKKILKCDGL
;
A
#
# COMPACT_ATOMS: atom_id res chain seq x y z
N MET A 1 17.82 7.42 -4.20
CA MET A 1 16.39 7.12 -4.49
C MET A 1 16.30 6.45 -5.84
N SER A 2 15.51 5.42 -5.95
CA SER A 2 15.41 4.68 -7.19
C SER A 2 13.99 4.21 -7.46
N ILE A 3 13.65 4.17 -8.74
CA ILE A 3 12.40 3.58 -9.22
C ILE A 3 12.65 2.09 -9.39
N LYS A 4 11.80 1.27 -8.79
CA LYS A 4 11.90 -0.18 -8.86
C LYS A 4 10.96 -0.75 -9.91
N ASP A 5 11.29 -1.92 -10.43
CA ASP A 5 10.44 -2.63 -11.37
C ASP A 5 9.24 -3.24 -10.62
N ILE A 6 8.04 -3.02 -11.15
CA ILE A 6 6.82 -3.61 -10.59
C ILE A 6 6.64 -5.01 -11.14
N ILE A 7 6.48 -5.97 -10.23
CA ILE A 7 6.25 -7.38 -10.58
C ILE A 7 4.82 -7.55 -11.04
N ILE A 8 4.63 -8.26 -12.14
CA ILE A 8 3.33 -8.46 -12.78
C ILE A 8 2.91 -9.92 -12.65
N VAL A 9 1.59 -10.16 -12.53
CA VAL A 9 1.03 -11.51 -12.55
C VAL A 9 1.44 -12.23 -13.85
N PRO A 10 1.70 -13.54 -13.83
CA PRO A 10 1.51 -14.50 -12.75
C PRO A 10 2.77 -14.78 -11.91
N ASN A 11 3.60 -13.81 -11.63
CA ASN A 11 4.82 -14.03 -10.83
C ASN A 11 4.46 -14.55 -9.42
N GLU A 12 5.07 -15.66 -9.03
CA GLU A 12 4.79 -16.34 -7.76
C GLU A 12 5.12 -15.50 -6.53
N THR A 13 6.07 -14.56 -6.63
CA THR A 13 6.45 -13.67 -5.53
C THR A 13 5.24 -12.92 -4.99
N LEU A 14 4.29 -12.55 -5.84
CA LEU A 14 3.07 -11.82 -5.44
C LEU A 14 2.17 -12.62 -4.47
N LYS A 15 2.33 -13.92 -4.41
CA LYS A 15 1.56 -14.80 -3.52
C LYS A 15 2.29 -15.15 -2.23
N LYS A 16 3.54 -14.75 -2.09
CA LYS A 16 4.31 -15.04 -0.88
C LYS A 16 3.89 -14.14 0.27
N VAL A 17 4.03 -14.67 1.49
CA VAL A 17 3.73 -13.93 2.71
C VAL A 17 4.91 -13.03 3.04
N SER A 18 4.63 -11.75 3.25
CA SER A 18 5.63 -10.76 3.65
C SER A 18 5.93 -10.85 5.15
N GLU A 19 7.18 -10.60 5.52
CA GLU A 19 7.63 -10.62 6.90
C GLU A 19 7.44 -9.26 7.57
N PRO A 20 7.11 -9.24 8.89
CA PRO A 20 7.06 -7.98 9.63
C PRO A 20 8.42 -7.31 9.67
N ILE A 21 8.43 -6.00 9.72
CA ILE A 21 9.64 -5.22 9.94
C ILE A 21 9.88 -5.18 11.46
N VAL A 22 11.01 -5.70 11.89
CA VAL A 22 11.38 -5.76 13.32
C VAL A 22 12.19 -4.53 13.71
N ASN A 23 13.19 -4.18 12.91
CA ASN A 23 14.04 -3.03 13.14
C ASN A 23 13.84 -2.00 12.04
N PHE A 24 13.30 -0.83 12.40
CA PHE A 24 13.09 0.25 11.47
C PHE A 24 14.29 1.20 11.47
N GLY A 25 15.03 1.22 10.38
CA GLY A 25 16.22 2.03 10.23
C GLY A 25 16.31 2.68 8.84
N ASN A 26 17.52 3.06 8.45
CA ASN A 26 17.76 3.77 7.19
C ASN A 26 17.39 2.95 5.95
N ASN A 27 17.58 1.63 6.00
CA ASN A 27 17.22 0.75 4.88
C ASN A 27 15.72 0.75 4.62
N GLU A 28 14.91 0.72 5.68
CA GLU A 28 13.46 0.74 5.59
C GLU A 28 12.96 2.11 5.14
N LYS A 29 13.57 3.19 5.61
CA LYS A 29 13.26 4.55 5.15
C LYS A 29 13.55 4.71 3.66
N LYS A 30 14.67 4.17 3.19
CA LYS A 30 15.02 4.16 1.77
C LYS A 30 14.01 3.37 0.95
N LEU A 31 13.62 2.18 1.43
CA LEU A 31 12.61 1.36 0.77
C LEU A 31 11.30 2.13 0.61
N ILE A 32 10.84 2.82 1.65
CA ILE A 32 9.61 3.60 1.59
C ILE A 32 9.71 4.73 0.56
N LYS A 33 10.84 5.44 0.51
CA LYS A 33 11.07 6.47 -0.52
C LYS A 33 11.01 5.88 -1.92
N ASP A 34 11.65 4.74 -2.12
CA ASP A 34 11.66 4.05 -3.41
C ASP A 34 10.25 3.60 -3.81
N LEU A 35 9.45 3.14 -2.85
CA LEU A 35 8.05 2.77 -3.09
C LEU A 35 7.22 3.99 -3.54
N PHE A 36 7.36 5.13 -2.88
CA PHE A 36 6.65 6.34 -3.28
C PHE A 36 7.06 6.78 -4.69
N GLU A 37 8.34 6.80 -5.00
CA GLU A 37 8.81 7.17 -6.34
C GLU A 37 8.27 6.24 -7.41
N THR A 38 8.33 4.93 -7.15
CA THR A 38 7.82 3.91 -8.07
C THR A 38 6.31 4.08 -8.30
N MET A 39 5.57 4.29 -7.21
CA MET A 39 4.12 4.50 -7.26
C MET A 39 3.77 5.74 -8.10
N TYR A 40 4.39 6.88 -7.82
CA TYR A 40 4.12 8.12 -8.55
C TYR A 40 4.53 8.02 -10.02
N ASN A 41 5.68 7.40 -10.29
CA ASN A 41 6.15 7.18 -11.67
C ASN A 41 5.17 6.35 -12.48
N SER A 42 4.51 5.40 -11.84
CA SER A 42 3.52 4.52 -12.48
C SER A 42 2.09 5.06 -12.40
N LYS A 43 1.91 6.28 -11.88
CA LYS A 43 0.61 6.93 -11.71
C LYS A 43 -0.37 6.11 -10.86
N GLY A 44 0.16 5.35 -9.92
CA GLY A 44 -0.62 4.59 -8.95
C GLY A 44 -0.97 5.40 -7.72
N ILE A 45 -1.93 4.91 -6.95
CA ILE A 45 -2.36 5.50 -5.68
C ILE A 45 -1.97 4.66 -4.48
N GLY A 46 -1.44 3.47 -4.69
CA GLY A 46 -0.96 2.59 -3.65
C GLY A 46 0.06 1.60 -4.19
N LEU A 47 0.97 1.16 -3.35
CA LEU A 47 1.97 0.17 -3.71
C LEU A 47 2.50 -0.53 -2.46
N ALA A 48 2.51 -1.86 -2.49
CA ALA A 48 3.08 -2.68 -1.42
C ALA A 48 4.48 -3.18 -1.81
N ALA A 49 5.33 -3.39 -0.82
CA ALA A 49 6.72 -3.82 -1.07
C ALA A 49 6.81 -5.14 -1.85
N VAL A 50 5.88 -6.07 -1.64
CA VAL A 50 5.86 -7.34 -2.38
C VAL A 50 5.74 -7.11 -3.90
N GLN A 51 5.11 -6.03 -4.32
CA GLN A 51 4.95 -5.71 -5.75
C GLN A 51 6.26 -5.29 -6.43
N VAL A 52 7.29 -5.01 -5.67
CA VAL A 52 8.64 -4.76 -6.18
C VAL A 52 9.62 -5.87 -5.75
N GLY A 53 9.08 -7.01 -5.33
CA GLY A 53 9.87 -8.19 -4.99
C GLY A 53 10.47 -8.21 -3.59
N ILE A 54 10.05 -7.30 -2.72
CA ILE A 54 10.56 -7.21 -1.35
C ILE A 54 9.50 -7.72 -0.39
N LEU A 55 9.79 -8.82 0.31
CA LEU A 55 8.84 -9.51 1.18
C LEU A 55 8.85 -8.91 2.59
N LYS A 56 8.50 -7.64 2.69
CA LYS A 56 8.37 -6.92 3.96
C LYS A 56 6.98 -6.30 4.05
N ARG A 57 6.43 -6.28 5.27
CA ARG A 57 5.09 -5.74 5.51
C ARG A 57 5.12 -4.22 5.57
N VAL A 58 5.15 -3.59 4.42
CA VAL A 58 5.06 -2.15 4.28
C VAL A 58 4.35 -1.81 2.98
N LEU A 59 3.53 -0.78 3.02
CA LEU A 59 2.88 -0.24 1.84
C LEU A 59 2.80 1.28 1.92
N VAL A 60 2.61 1.90 0.77
CA VAL A 60 2.46 3.35 0.64
C VAL A 60 1.17 3.66 -0.10
N ILE A 61 0.55 4.77 0.25
CA ILE A 61 -0.71 5.24 -0.33
C ILE A 61 -0.66 6.76 -0.47
N ASP A 62 -1.20 7.24 -1.57
CA ASP A 62 -1.57 8.64 -1.74
C ASP A 62 -2.82 8.71 -2.59
N VAL A 63 -3.96 8.98 -1.94
CA VAL A 63 -5.26 9.06 -2.60
C VAL A 63 -5.68 10.49 -2.92
N SER A 64 -4.76 11.45 -2.78
CA SER A 64 -5.05 12.83 -3.14
C SER A 64 -5.36 12.94 -4.64
N SER A 65 -6.29 13.83 -5.00
CA SER A 65 -6.59 14.09 -6.40
C SER A 65 -5.51 14.97 -7.04
N LYS A 66 -5.53 15.10 -8.37
CA LYS A 66 -4.57 15.93 -9.11
C LYS A 66 -4.58 17.38 -8.67
N ASP A 67 -5.74 17.89 -8.25
CA ASP A 67 -5.94 19.27 -7.83
C ASP A 67 -5.65 19.51 -6.35
N GLU A 68 -5.39 18.44 -5.60
CA GLU A 68 -5.07 18.49 -4.19
C GLU A 68 -3.57 18.39 -3.96
N LYS A 69 -3.13 18.91 -2.83
CA LYS A 69 -1.75 18.72 -2.38
C LYS A 69 -1.52 17.23 -2.11
N ARG A 70 -0.37 16.71 -2.49
CA ARG A 70 0.03 15.34 -2.19
C ARG A 70 -0.07 15.04 -0.70
N ASN A 71 -0.60 13.89 -0.38
CA ASN A 71 -0.75 13.41 0.99
C ASN A 71 -0.20 11.97 1.11
N PRO A 72 1.14 11.83 1.04
CA PRO A 72 1.76 10.50 1.11
C PRO A 72 1.60 9.90 2.50
N MET A 73 1.17 8.64 2.54
CA MET A 73 1.03 7.88 3.78
C MET A 73 1.76 6.54 3.65
N SER A 74 2.51 6.17 4.69
CA SER A 74 3.18 4.88 4.75
C SER A 74 2.66 4.06 5.92
N PHE A 75 2.54 2.76 5.71
CA PHE A 75 1.99 1.83 6.69
C PHE A 75 2.99 0.70 6.90
N ILE A 76 3.58 0.65 8.08
CA ILE A 76 4.55 -0.37 8.46
C ILE A 76 3.84 -1.37 9.38
N ASN A 77 3.96 -2.65 9.07
CA ASN A 77 3.30 -3.74 9.78
C ASN A 77 1.80 -3.51 9.99
N PRO A 78 1.04 -3.18 8.92
CA PRO A 78 -0.38 -2.91 9.06
C PRO A 78 -1.18 -4.15 9.45
N VAL A 79 -2.19 -3.95 10.30
CA VAL A 79 -3.14 -4.99 10.70
C VAL A 79 -4.55 -4.42 10.65
N ILE A 80 -5.46 -5.11 9.98
CA ILE A 80 -6.87 -4.73 9.98
C ILE A 80 -7.48 -5.18 11.31
N LYS A 81 -7.95 -4.23 12.11
CA LYS A 81 -8.52 -4.49 13.44
C LYS A 81 -10.02 -4.68 13.41
N LYS A 82 -10.72 -3.89 12.60
CA LYS A 82 -12.17 -3.92 12.47
C LYS A 82 -12.58 -3.68 11.04
N VAL A 83 -13.66 -4.31 10.63
CA VAL A 83 -14.30 -4.05 9.34
C VAL A 83 -15.79 -3.84 9.57
N SER A 84 -16.43 -3.01 8.76
CA SER A 84 -17.88 -2.80 8.85
C SER A 84 -18.63 -4.01 8.27
N LYS A 85 -19.89 -4.19 8.71
CA LYS A 85 -20.79 -5.17 8.09
C LYS A 85 -21.32 -4.65 6.74
N GLU A 86 -21.48 -3.33 6.64
CA GLU A 86 -21.86 -2.69 5.38
C GLU A 86 -20.70 -2.81 4.39
N THR A 87 -21.06 -3.00 3.11
CA THR A 87 -20.10 -3.12 2.01
C THR A 87 -20.32 -2.01 1.01
N SER A 88 -19.29 -1.76 0.20
CA SER A 88 -19.37 -0.88 -0.94
C SER A 88 -18.65 -1.50 -2.13
N ILE A 89 -19.03 -1.07 -3.32
CA ILE A 89 -18.46 -1.58 -4.57
C ILE A 89 -17.69 -0.45 -5.25
N TYR A 90 -16.42 -0.73 -5.57
CA TYR A 90 -15.56 0.19 -6.32
C TYR A 90 -14.90 -0.56 -7.46
N GLU A 91 -14.68 0.14 -8.56
CA GLU A 91 -13.82 -0.37 -9.63
C GLU A 91 -12.37 -0.22 -9.18
N GLU A 92 -11.68 -1.35 -9.07
CA GLU A 92 -10.29 -1.41 -8.61
C GLU A 92 -9.36 -1.88 -9.72
N GLY A 93 -8.14 -1.33 -9.69
CA GLY A 93 -7.04 -1.78 -10.50
C GLY A 93 -5.81 -2.03 -9.64
N CYS A 94 -4.81 -2.64 -10.24
CA CYS A 94 -3.55 -2.94 -9.56
C CYS A 94 -2.39 -2.80 -10.56
N LEU A 95 -1.31 -2.17 -10.14
CA LEU A 95 -0.12 -2.01 -10.99
C LEU A 95 0.51 -3.35 -11.37
N SER A 96 0.31 -4.39 -10.56
CA SER A 96 0.76 -5.75 -10.86
C SER A 96 -0.17 -6.51 -11.80
N ILE A 97 -1.32 -5.96 -12.13
CA ILE A 97 -2.30 -6.49 -13.10
C ILE A 97 -2.64 -5.36 -14.08
N PRO A 98 -1.74 -5.08 -15.04
CA PRO A 98 -1.90 -3.91 -15.92
C PRO A 98 -3.18 -3.97 -16.75
N ASP A 99 -3.76 -2.79 -16.99
CA ASP A 99 -4.91 -2.58 -17.88
C ASP A 99 -6.17 -3.38 -17.51
N THR A 100 -6.25 -3.85 -16.26
CA THR A 100 -7.40 -4.61 -15.76
C THR A 100 -8.07 -3.86 -14.62
N PHE A 101 -9.37 -3.59 -14.75
CA PHE A 101 -10.19 -2.96 -13.73
C PHE A 101 -11.41 -3.82 -13.47
N ILE A 102 -11.68 -4.08 -12.20
CA ILE A 102 -12.76 -4.98 -11.78
C ILE A 102 -13.53 -4.33 -10.63
N GLU A 103 -14.85 -4.43 -10.67
CA GLU A 103 -15.67 -4.04 -9.53
C GLU A 103 -15.49 -5.05 -8.39
N ILE A 104 -15.14 -4.53 -7.22
CA ILE A 104 -14.90 -5.37 -6.04
C ILE A 104 -15.76 -4.87 -4.90
N GLU A 105 -16.44 -5.80 -4.23
CA GLU A 105 -17.18 -5.53 -3.02
C GLU A 105 -16.26 -5.73 -1.82
N ARG A 106 -16.16 -4.68 -0.99
CA ARG A 106 -15.36 -4.70 0.23
C ARG A 106 -16.15 -4.11 1.38
N PRO A 107 -15.77 -4.39 2.64
CA PRO A 107 -16.32 -3.64 3.76
C PRO A 107 -16.20 -2.14 3.51
N LYS A 108 -17.27 -1.41 3.80
CA LYS A 108 -17.33 0.04 3.55
C LYS A 108 -16.31 0.81 4.38
N THR A 109 -16.07 0.39 5.61
CA THR A 109 -15.11 1.00 6.52
C THR A 109 -14.23 -0.04 7.18
N CYS A 110 -13.04 0.36 7.61
CA CYS A 110 -12.15 -0.47 8.38
C CYS A 110 -11.29 0.37 9.33
N GLU A 111 -10.72 -0.29 10.33
CA GLU A 111 -9.69 0.31 11.18
C GLU A 111 -8.38 -0.45 10.97
N VAL A 112 -7.32 0.28 10.71
CA VAL A 112 -5.98 -0.27 10.48
C VAL A 112 -5.04 0.23 11.56
N GLU A 113 -4.40 -0.69 12.27
CA GLU A 113 -3.30 -0.38 13.18
C GLU A 113 -1.99 -0.52 12.42
N TYR A 114 -1.10 0.47 12.53
CA TYR A 114 0.16 0.47 11.82
C TYR A 114 1.20 1.31 12.57
N VAL A 115 2.45 1.22 12.13
CA VAL A 115 3.54 2.06 12.60
C VAL A 115 3.86 3.08 11.52
N ASP A 116 4.01 4.35 11.90
CA ASP A 116 4.38 5.42 10.98
C ASP A 116 5.91 5.56 10.83
N LEU A 117 6.33 6.52 9.99
CA LEU A 117 7.75 6.76 9.73
C LEU A 117 8.55 7.18 10.98
N SER A 118 7.89 7.69 11.99
CA SER A 118 8.55 8.09 13.25
C SER A 118 8.62 6.95 14.28
N GLY A 119 8.10 5.76 13.92
CA GLY A 119 8.10 4.59 14.79
C GLY A 119 6.94 4.55 15.78
N LYS A 120 5.95 5.41 15.62
CA LYS A 120 4.77 5.46 16.49
C LYS A 120 3.66 4.57 15.98
N LYS A 121 3.01 3.83 16.88
CA LYS A 121 1.78 3.10 16.59
C LYS A 121 0.62 4.07 16.38
N LYS A 122 -0.14 3.84 15.32
CA LYS A 122 -1.32 4.63 15.00
C LYS A 122 -2.47 3.73 14.58
N ILE A 123 -3.68 4.24 14.73
CA ILE A 123 -4.89 3.59 14.22
C ILE A 123 -5.55 4.56 13.27
N LEU A 124 -5.81 4.11 12.05
CA LEU A 124 -6.52 4.88 11.04
C LEU A 124 -7.89 4.28 10.80
N LYS A 125 -8.92 5.12 10.87
CA LYS A 125 -10.27 4.76 10.44
C LYS A 125 -10.41 5.11 8.98
N CYS A 126 -10.70 4.11 8.16
CA CYS A 126 -10.73 4.25 6.71
C CYS A 126 -12.12 4.08 6.17
N ASP A 127 -12.49 4.89 5.18
CA ASP A 127 -13.70 4.72 4.38
C ASP A 127 -13.43 5.19 2.95
N GLY A 128 -14.22 4.67 2.00
CA GLY A 128 -14.08 5.02 0.60
C GLY A 128 -12.80 4.46 -0.03
N LEU A 129 -12.20 5.27 -0.90
CA LEU A 129 -10.99 4.92 -1.65
C LEU A 129 -9.75 4.82 -0.75
#